data_2df13e7eb406484f5b32992500faed63
#
_entry.id   2df13e7eb406484f5b32992500faed63
#
_cell.length_a   1.000
_cell.length_b   1.000
_cell.length_c   1.000
_cell.angle_alpha   90.00
_cell.angle_beta   90.00
_cell.angle_gamma   90.00
#
_symmetry.space_group_name_H-M   'P 1'
#
loop_
_entity.id
_entity.type
_entity.pdbx_description
1 polymer ?
#
loop_
_entity_poly.entity_id
_entity_poly.type
_entity_poly.pdbx_seq_one_letter_code
_entity_poly.pdbx_strand_id
1 'polypeptide(L)'
;MKKIFLGISLLLCAALCACAPREKVVIILSTNDIHAQIQNFPQLATAVAECRDTASVILVDAGDRWTGNAYVDQAEGRRPVLELMNELGYDVATLGNHEFDVGQQTLAEAIGYCRFPVICANMVSENSPIPQLKPYVILDREGEKFAFVAAVTNYGYNNHPDGHDAIFEGLRFTDAVRTLEEYEYLRDSCQVLVALTHIGSKYDRELADEASEYDLIIGGHSHERINEVEDGVLITQTGRNLNMVGVTAVSYTHLRAHETSQDL
;
A
#
# COMPACT_ATOMS: atom_id res chain seq x y z
N MET A 1 -5.68 -40.89 -51.09
CA MET A 1 -5.99 -39.49 -50.73
C MET A 1 -6.65 -39.36 -49.33
N LYS A 2 -6.14 -39.99 -48.27
CA LYS A 2 -6.71 -39.90 -46.92
C LYS A 2 -5.71 -39.45 -45.81
N LYS A 3 -4.47 -39.05 -46.17
CA LYS A 3 -3.43 -38.69 -45.19
C LYS A 3 -3.12 -37.19 -45.11
N ILE A 4 -3.71 -36.34 -45.93
CA ILE A 4 -3.42 -34.88 -45.94
C ILE A 4 -4.35 -34.11 -45.00
N PHE A 5 -5.56 -34.62 -44.69
CA PHE A 5 -6.51 -33.92 -43.82
C PHE A 5 -6.19 -33.99 -42.32
N LEU A 6 -5.41 -34.96 -41.83
CA LEU A 6 -5.08 -35.12 -40.44
C LEU A 6 -3.99 -34.14 -39.99
N GLY A 7 -3.08 -33.75 -40.89
CA GLY A 7 -1.98 -32.81 -40.61
C GLY A 7 -2.45 -31.36 -40.44
N ILE A 8 -3.46 -30.94 -41.19
CA ILE A 8 -3.98 -29.57 -41.17
C ILE A 8 -4.79 -29.32 -39.90
N SER A 9 -5.53 -30.32 -39.42
CA SER A 9 -6.34 -30.20 -38.18
C SER A 9 -5.46 -30.10 -36.94
N LEU A 10 -4.32 -30.80 -36.86
CA LEU A 10 -3.37 -30.69 -35.74
C LEU A 10 -2.61 -29.35 -35.75
N LEU A 11 -2.25 -28.82 -36.92
CA LEU A 11 -1.62 -27.50 -37.03
C LEU A 11 -2.58 -26.37 -36.63
N LEU A 12 -3.88 -26.49 -36.96
CA LEU A 12 -4.88 -25.49 -36.58
C LEU A 12 -5.14 -25.50 -35.07
N CYS A 13 -5.15 -26.66 -34.42
CA CYS A 13 -5.27 -26.75 -32.97
C CYS A 13 -4.03 -26.20 -32.25
N ALA A 14 -2.82 -26.42 -32.77
CA ALA A 14 -1.59 -25.87 -32.21
C ALA A 14 -1.52 -24.35 -32.37
N ALA A 15 -2.03 -23.79 -33.47
CA ALA A 15 -2.09 -22.34 -33.68
C ALA A 15 -3.14 -21.67 -32.80
N LEU A 16 -4.24 -22.33 -32.45
CA LEU A 16 -5.25 -21.81 -31.52
C LEU A 16 -4.78 -21.85 -30.04
N CYS A 17 -3.94 -22.81 -29.65
CA CYS A 17 -3.32 -22.82 -28.33
C CYS A 17 -2.23 -21.73 -28.17
N ALA A 18 -1.62 -21.25 -29.23
CA ALA A 18 -0.58 -20.20 -29.19
C ALA A 18 -1.16 -18.77 -29.06
N CYS A 19 -2.48 -18.60 -29.18
CA CYS A 19 -3.19 -17.33 -29.07
C CYS A 19 -4.05 -17.17 -27.80
N ALA A 20 -3.88 -18.02 -26.78
CA ALA A 20 -4.49 -17.75 -25.49
C ALA A 20 -3.82 -16.49 -24.90
N PRO A 21 -4.59 -15.45 -24.56
CA PRO A 21 -4.03 -14.27 -23.92
C PRO A 21 -3.32 -14.73 -22.65
N ARG A 22 -2.05 -14.33 -22.51
CA ARG A 22 -1.26 -14.64 -21.33
C ARG A 22 -1.87 -13.84 -20.17
N GLU A 23 -2.30 -14.51 -19.15
CA GLU A 23 -2.74 -13.87 -17.91
C GLU A 23 -1.61 -12.98 -17.38
N LYS A 24 -1.90 -11.71 -17.18
CA LYS A 24 -0.99 -10.77 -16.53
C LYS A 24 -1.28 -10.76 -15.05
N VAL A 25 -0.27 -10.89 -14.24
CA VAL A 25 -0.36 -10.86 -12.78
C VAL A 25 0.49 -9.72 -12.27
N VAL A 26 -0.10 -8.86 -11.44
CA VAL A 26 0.60 -7.86 -10.64
C VAL A 26 0.44 -8.25 -9.17
N ILE A 27 1.54 -8.30 -8.44
CA ILE A 27 1.54 -8.59 -7.01
C ILE A 27 1.70 -7.28 -6.26
N ILE A 28 0.75 -6.96 -5.36
CA ILE A 28 0.90 -5.90 -4.37
C ILE A 28 1.47 -6.53 -3.11
N LEU A 29 2.69 -6.12 -2.74
CA LEU A 29 3.30 -6.47 -1.47
C LEU A 29 3.09 -5.31 -0.49
N SER A 30 2.61 -5.59 0.71
CA SER A 30 2.33 -4.57 1.70
C SER A 30 3.00 -4.82 3.05
N THR A 31 3.45 -3.74 3.66
CA THR A 31 3.91 -3.70 5.05
C THR A 31 3.14 -2.63 5.82
N ASN A 32 3.01 -2.81 7.12
CA ASN A 32 2.48 -1.84 8.06
C ASN A 32 3.14 -2.03 9.43
N ASP A 33 3.13 -0.99 10.25
CA ASP A 33 3.58 -1.07 11.65
C ASP A 33 4.96 -1.77 11.79
N ILE A 34 5.92 -1.35 10.97
CA ILE A 34 7.28 -1.89 10.96
C ILE A 34 7.96 -1.66 12.31
N HIS A 35 7.66 -0.53 12.99
CA HIS A 35 8.19 -0.17 14.29
C HIS A 35 9.71 -0.35 14.39
N ALA A 36 10.40 0.14 13.37
CA ALA A 36 11.87 0.14 13.28
C ALA A 36 12.55 -1.25 13.39
N GLN A 37 11.83 -2.34 13.12
CA GLN A 37 12.35 -3.71 13.22
C GLN A 37 13.21 -4.07 12.00
N ILE A 38 14.34 -3.37 11.83
CA ILE A 38 15.24 -3.50 10.68
C ILE A 38 15.85 -4.90 10.53
N GLN A 39 15.92 -5.69 11.60
CA GLN A 39 16.44 -7.06 11.56
C GLN A 39 15.58 -8.01 10.71
N ASN A 40 14.32 -7.66 10.42
CA ASN A 40 13.41 -8.48 9.62
C ASN A 40 13.44 -8.09 8.11
N PHE A 41 14.16 -7.03 7.73
CA PHE A 41 14.30 -6.62 6.32
C PHE A 41 14.97 -7.66 5.41
N PRO A 42 15.94 -8.49 5.86
CA PRO A 42 16.48 -9.54 4.99
C PRO A 42 15.44 -10.55 4.53
N GLN A 43 14.48 -10.91 5.39
CA GLN A 43 13.37 -11.80 5.03
C GLN A 43 12.41 -11.13 4.04
N LEU A 44 12.07 -9.86 4.28
CA LEU A 44 11.29 -9.06 3.34
C LEU A 44 11.99 -8.97 1.99
N ALA A 45 13.30 -8.73 1.96
CA ALA A 45 14.07 -8.65 0.72
C ALA A 45 14.00 -9.96 -0.07
N THR A 46 14.04 -11.11 0.61
CA THR A 46 13.87 -12.42 -0.02
C THR A 46 12.46 -12.56 -0.63
N ALA A 47 11.43 -12.25 0.12
CA ALA A 47 10.04 -12.33 -0.37
C ALA A 47 9.80 -11.38 -1.57
N VAL A 48 10.34 -10.15 -1.52
CA VAL A 48 10.26 -9.19 -2.64
C VAL A 48 10.96 -9.75 -3.89
N ALA A 49 12.15 -10.34 -3.73
CA ALA A 49 12.90 -10.91 -4.84
C ALA A 49 12.15 -12.10 -5.47
N GLU A 50 11.64 -13.03 -4.66
CA GLU A 50 10.85 -14.19 -5.12
C GLU A 50 9.60 -13.76 -5.89
N CYS A 51 8.88 -12.74 -5.40
CA CYS A 51 7.72 -12.21 -6.12
C CYS A 51 8.11 -11.54 -7.44
N ARG A 52 9.22 -10.76 -7.46
CA ARG A 52 9.72 -10.10 -8.69
C ARG A 52 10.21 -11.08 -9.75
N ASP A 53 10.63 -12.29 -9.36
CA ASP A 53 11.00 -13.36 -10.30
C ASP A 53 9.77 -13.95 -11.03
N THR A 54 8.57 -13.77 -10.49
CA THR A 54 7.35 -14.42 -11.01
C THR A 54 6.34 -13.43 -11.61
N ALA A 55 6.31 -12.20 -11.12
CA ALA A 55 5.33 -11.19 -11.52
C ALA A 55 5.87 -9.76 -11.41
N SER A 56 5.15 -8.81 -11.97
CA SER A 56 5.37 -7.38 -11.70
C SER A 56 4.90 -7.06 -10.28
N VAL A 57 5.71 -6.32 -9.51
CA VAL A 57 5.45 -6.06 -8.09
C VAL A 57 5.23 -4.57 -7.85
N ILE A 58 4.26 -4.25 -7.00
CA ILE A 58 4.07 -2.95 -6.35
C ILE A 58 4.31 -3.17 -4.86
N LEU A 59 5.29 -2.48 -4.27
CA LEU A 59 5.64 -2.60 -2.85
C LEU A 59 5.20 -1.34 -2.10
N VAL A 60 4.32 -1.49 -1.10
CA VAL A 60 3.70 -0.37 -0.38
C VAL A 60 3.85 -0.47 1.14
N ASP A 61 3.74 0.67 1.83
CA ASP A 61 3.79 0.72 3.29
C ASP A 61 2.64 1.55 3.86
N ALA A 62 1.91 0.97 4.79
CA ALA A 62 0.74 1.59 5.43
C ALA A 62 1.08 2.34 6.74
N GLY A 63 2.32 2.83 6.90
CA GLY A 63 2.70 3.70 8.00
C GLY A 63 3.24 2.99 9.25
N ASP A 64 3.62 3.80 10.26
CA ASP A 64 4.27 3.38 11.50
C ASP A 64 5.57 2.60 11.28
N ARG A 65 6.44 3.17 10.46
CA ARG A 65 7.75 2.57 10.18
C ARG A 65 8.78 2.80 11.26
N TRP A 66 8.57 3.79 12.15
CA TRP A 66 9.48 4.17 13.23
C TRP A 66 8.97 3.75 14.61
N THR A 67 9.75 4.10 15.64
CA THR A 67 9.45 3.92 17.05
C THR A 67 9.31 2.45 17.47
N GLY A 68 10.38 1.93 18.08
CA GLY A 68 10.40 0.55 18.59
C GLY A 68 11.76 -0.13 18.57
N ASN A 69 12.81 0.51 18.02
CA ASN A 69 14.17 -0.01 18.02
C ASN A 69 15.16 1.13 18.32
N ALA A 70 15.84 1.06 19.45
CA ALA A 70 16.72 2.11 19.92
C ALA A 70 17.83 2.49 18.91
N TYR A 71 18.31 1.57 18.08
CA TYR A 71 19.29 1.86 17.05
C TYR A 71 18.73 2.82 15.99
N VAL A 72 17.52 2.55 15.52
CA VAL A 72 16.82 3.42 14.55
C VAL A 72 16.37 4.70 15.24
N ASP A 73 15.82 4.57 16.46
CA ASP A 73 15.21 5.68 17.20
C ASP A 73 16.23 6.75 17.60
N GLN A 74 17.52 6.39 17.74
CA GLN A 74 18.62 7.31 18.02
C GLN A 74 19.38 7.75 16.76
N ALA A 75 19.14 7.12 15.62
CA ALA A 75 19.80 7.49 14.37
C ALA A 75 19.29 8.83 13.85
N GLU A 76 20.19 9.63 13.29
CA GLU A 76 19.84 10.90 12.66
C GLU A 76 18.81 10.71 11.56
N GLY A 77 17.70 11.44 11.64
CA GLY A 77 16.61 11.41 10.65
C GLY A 77 15.93 10.05 10.51
N ARG A 78 16.10 9.13 11.48
CA ARG A 78 15.55 7.76 11.40
C ARG A 78 15.93 7.00 10.13
N ARG A 79 17.05 7.40 9.51
CA ARG A 79 17.50 6.94 8.18
C ARG A 79 17.63 5.43 8.00
N PRO A 80 18.05 4.61 8.98
CA PRO A 80 18.29 3.19 8.72
C PRO A 80 17.12 2.45 8.12
N VAL A 81 15.88 2.72 8.57
CA VAL A 81 14.69 2.08 7.99
C VAL A 81 14.39 2.63 6.60
N LEU A 82 14.55 3.94 6.40
CA LEU A 82 14.31 4.58 5.10
C LEU A 82 15.32 4.15 4.04
N GLU A 83 16.58 3.94 4.41
CA GLU A 83 17.63 3.41 3.54
C GLU A 83 17.25 2.02 3.03
N LEU A 84 16.82 1.13 3.94
CA LEU A 84 16.37 -0.21 3.59
C LEU A 84 15.13 -0.18 2.69
N MET A 85 14.15 0.69 2.98
CA MET A 85 12.97 0.87 2.13
C MET A 85 13.33 1.39 0.73
N ASN A 86 14.25 2.37 0.66
CA ASN A 86 14.75 2.91 -0.62
C ASN A 86 15.46 1.83 -1.44
N GLU A 87 16.30 0.99 -0.81
CA GLU A 87 17.03 -0.08 -1.49
C GLU A 87 16.12 -1.23 -1.94
N LEU A 88 15.07 -1.53 -1.18
CA LEU A 88 14.05 -2.51 -1.58
C LEU A 88 13.17 -2.00 -2.72
N GLY A 89 13.15 -0.68 -2.95
CA GLY A 89 12.35 -0.06 -4.00
C GLY A 89 10.87 -0.10 -3.68
N TYR A 90 10.50 0.50 -2.54
CA TYR A 90 9.11 0.81 -2.27
C TYR A 90 8.54 1.75 -3.35
N ASP A 91 7.29 1.58 -3.70
CA ASP A 91 6.60 2.35 -4.74
C ASP A 91 5.75 3.49 -4.16
N VAL A 92 5.19 3.31 -2.95
CA VAL A 92 4.41 4.33 -2.25
C VAL A 92 4.30 4.00 -0.75
N ALA A 93 4.17 5.02 0.08
CA ALA A 93 3.89 4.87 1.51
C ALA A 93 2.93 5.94 2.01
N THR A 94 2.26 5.66 3.12
CA THR A 94 1.51 6.68 3.88
C THR A 94 2.22 7.03 5.19
N LEU A 95 1.60 7.89 5.99
CA LEU A 95 2.01 8.19 7.36
C LEU A 95 1.19 7.34 8.34
N GLY A 96 1.81 6.93 9.44
CA GLY A 96 1.12 6.51 10.65
C GLY A 96 1.25 7.58 11.74
N ASN A 97 0.77 7.31 12.95
CA ASN A 97 0.87 8.25 14.06
C ASN A 97 2.30 8.36 14.61
N HIS A 98 3.07 7.28 14.58
CA HIS A 98 4.46 7.28 15.06
C HIS A 98 5.44 7.99 14.13
N GLU A 99 5.06 8.34 12.91
CA GLU A 99 5.86 9.22 12.07
C GLU A 99 6.02 10.61 12.67
N PHE A 100 5.05 11.06 13.46
CA PHE A 100 5.08 12.38 14.10
C PHE A 100 5.90 12.42 15.41
N ASP A 101 6.23 11.30 16.02
CA ASP A 101 7.00 11.21 17.27
C ASP A 101 8.35 11.92 17.21
N VAL A 102 8.91 12.02 16.02
CA VAL A 102 10.24 12.62 15.77
C VAL A 102 10.19 14.15 15.61
N GLY A 103 8.99 14.72 15.68
CA GLY A 103 8.76 16.13 15.40
C GLY A 103 8.73 16.46 13.89
N GLN A 104 8.06 17.55 13.58
CA GLN A 104 7.74 17.91 12.19
C GLN A 104 8.96 18.17 11.30
N GLN A 105 10.02 18.79 11.85
CA GLN A 105 11.23 19.06 11.06
C GLN A 105 11.91 17.77 10.60
N THR A 106 12.10 16.82 11.52
CA THR A 106 12.70 15.52 11.21
C THR A 106 11.82 14.71 10.24
N LEU A 107 10.50 14.75 10.41
CA LEU A 107 9.57 14.10 9.49
C LEU A 107 9.64 14.72 8.08
N ALA A 108 9.72 16.04 7.96
CA ALA A 108 9.86 16.71 6.67
C ALA A 108 11.15 16.29 5.95
N GLU A 109 12.27 16.24 6.67
CA GLU A 109 13.55 15.78 6.13
C GLU A 109 13.49 14.31 5.71
N ALA A 110 12.86 13.46 6.51
CA ALA A 110 12.67 12.05 6.22
C ALA A 110 11.82 11.80 4.98
N ILE A 111 10.72 12.54 4.82
CA ILE A 111 9.89 12.50 3.60
C ILE A 111 10.73 12.90 2.37
N GLY A 112 11.57 13.94 2.49
CA GLY A 112 12.47 14.37 1.41
C GLY A 112 13.58 13.36 1.09
N TYR A 113 13.90 12.45 2.02
CA TYR A 113 14.90 11.40 1.84
C TYR A 113 14.33 10.15 1.14
N CYS A 114 13.01 9.93 1.20
CA CYS A 114 12.37 8.81 0.52
C CYS A 114 12.51 8.93 -1.00
N ARG A 115 12.87 7.84 -1.68
CA ARG A 115 12.91 7.74 -3.15
C ARG A 115 11.55 7.36 -3.75
N PHE A 116 10.54 7.22 -2.92
CA PHE A 116 9.16 6.91 -3.25
C PHE A 116 8.23 7.99 -2.68
N PRO A 117 7.07 8.23 -3.27
CA PRO A 117 6.10 9.18 -2.74
C PRO A 117 5.56 8.73 -1.38
N VAL A 118 5.53 9.66 -0.43
CA VAL A 118 4.73 9.57 0.78
C VAL A 118 3.46 10.38 0.54
N ILE A 119 2.30 9.76 0.68
CA ILE A 119 1.00 10.37 0.35
C ILE A 119 0.08 10.40 1.59
N CYS A 120 -0.79 11.41 1.67
CA CYS A 120 -1.80 11.52 2.70
C CYS A 120 -2.88 12.51 2.26
N ALA A 121 -4.12 12.05 2.14
CA ALA A 121 -5.24 12.86 1.66
C ALA A 121 -5.86 13.73 2.75
N ASN A 122 -5.89 13.25 3.99
CA ASN A 122 -6.60 13.90 5.08
C ASN A 122 -5.74 14.82 5.96
N MET A 123 -4.47 15.07 5.58
CA MET A 123 -3.59 16.02 6.26
C MET A 123 -3.45 17.32 5.46
N VAL A 124 -3.74 18.43 6.09
CA VAL A 124 -3.52 19.78 5.56
C VAL A 124 -2.37 20.44 6.31
N SER A 125 -1.34 20.85 5.58
CA SER A 125 -0.15 21.52 6.11
C SER A 125 -0.25 23.04 5.83
N GLU A 126 -0.55 23.83 6.86
CA GLU A 126 -0.75 25.28 6.71
C GLU A 126 0.48 26.08 7.16
N ASN A 127 1.03 25.77 8.33
CA ASN A 127 2.19 26.43 8.93
C ASN A 127 3.17 25.43 9.54
N SER A 128 3.53 24.39 8.80
CA SER A 128 4.38 23.30 9.23
C SER A 128 5.60 23.16 8.29
N PRO A 129 6.75 22.70 8.77
CA PRO A 129 7.86 22.30 7.89
C PRO A 129 7.52 21.10 7.01
N ILE A 130 6.52 20.28 7.38
CA ILE A 130 6.07 19.16 6.56
C ILE A 130 5.39 19.72 5.30
N PRO A 131 5.82 19.34 4.09
CA PRO A 131 5.19 19.81 2.87
C PRO A 131 3.74 19.31 2.76
N GLN A 132 2.88 20.03 2.03
CA GLN A 132 1.59 19.47 1.66
C GLN A 132 1.80 18.20 0.84
N LEU A 133 1.38 17.07 1.35
CA LEU A 133 1.50 15.79 0.67
C LEU A 133 0.45 15.66 -0.45
N LYS A 134 0.78 14.87 -1.46
CA LYS A 134 -0.23 14.48 -2.46
C LYS A 134 -1.24 13.55 -1.80
N PRO A 135 -2.53 13.67 -2.17
CA PRO A 135 -3.56 12.78 -1.63
C PRO A 135 -3.46 11.37 -2.17
N TYR A 136 -2.98 11.21 -3.41
CA TYR A 136 -2.92 9.92 -4.10
C TYR A 136 -1.79 9.87 -5.11
N VAL A 137 -1.53 8.68 -5.60
CA VAL A 137 -0.64 8.37 -6.74
C VAL A 137 -1.29 7.33 -7.64
N ILE A 138 -1.05 7.43 -8.95
CA ILE A 138 -1.44 6.40 -9.92
C ILE A 138 -0.17 5.78 -10.47
N LEU A 139 -0.01 4.47 -10.30
CA LEU A 139 1.11 3.68 -10.78
C LEU A 139 0.66 2.87 -11.99
N ASP A 140 1.46 2.84 -13.07
CA ASP A 140 1.27 1.92 -14.19
C ASP A 140 2.11 0.66 -13.96
N ARG A 141 1.46 -0.50 -14.05
CA ARG A 141 2.13 -1.80 -14.04
C ARG A 141 1.50 -2.70 -15.11
N GLU A 142 2.30 -3.20 -16.02
CA GLU A 142 1.87 -4.06 -17.14
C GLU A 142 0.81 -3.40 -18.06
N GLY A 143 0.72 -2.06 -18.06
CA GLY A 143 -0.29 -1.30 -18.78
C GLY A 143 -1.62 -1.12 -18.04
N GLU A 144 -1.69 -1.56 -16.79
CA GLU A 144 -2.84 -1.36 -15.91
C GLU A 144 -2.52 -0.29 -14.85
N LYS A 145 -3.51 0.54 -14.52
CA LYS A 145 -3.35 1.64 -13.58
C LYS A 145 -3.88 1.27 -12.21
N PHE A 146 -3.03 1.45 -11.23
CA PHE A 146 -3.32 1.26 -9.80
C PHE A 146 -3.32 2.63 -9.13
N ALA A 147 -4.46 3.07 -8.62
CA ALA A 147 -4.55 4.30 -7.85
C ALA A 147 -4.47 3.98 -6.35
N PHE A 148 -3.57 4.64 -5.65
CA PHE A 148 -3.43 4.55 -4.20
C PHE A 148 -3.82 5.90 -3.60
N VAL A 149 -4.83 5.91 -2.75
CA VAL A 149 -5.25 7.05 -1.94
C VAL A 149 -4.90 6.74 -0.49
N ALA A 150 -4.38 7.70 0.26
CA ALA A 150 -3.92 7.38 1.60
C ALA A 150 -4.49 8.31 2.68
N ALA A 151 -4.67 7.78 3.88
CA ALA A 151 -5.08 8.53 5.05
C ALA A 151 -4.41 8.02 6.32
N VAL A 152 -4.16 8.94 7.26
CA VAL A 152 -3.69 8.66 8.62
C VAL A 152 -4.82 8.88 9.61
N THR A 153 -4.78 8.18 10.74
CA THR A 153 -5.79 8.34 11.79
C THR A 153 -5.92 9.80 12.25
N ASN A 154 -7.15 10.24 12.46
CA ASN A 154 -7.50 11.49 13.12
C ASN A 154 -8.47 11.26 14.30
N TYR A 155 -8.64 9.99 14.66
CA TYR A 155 -9.60 9.56 15.66
C TYR A 155 -9.04 9.59 17.09
N GLY A 156 -7.84 10.13 17.25
CA GLY A 156 -7.26 10.46 18.55
C GLY A 156 -7.95 11.66 19.20
N TYR A 157 -7.45 12.04 20.36
CA TYR A 157 -7.93 13.22 21.06
C TYR A 157 -7.63 14.49 20.26
N ASN A 158 -8.58 15.41 20.11
CA ASN A 158 -8.46 16.65 19.34
C ASN A 158 -8.37 16.49 17.80
N ASN A 159 -8.90 15.43 17.21
CA ASN A 159 -8.97 15.21 15.75
C ASN A 159 -7.60 15.24 15.05
N HIS A 160 -6.59 14.69 15.68
CA HIS A 160 -5.29 14.42 15.07
C HIS A 160 -4.80 13.01 15.44
N PRO A 161 -3.73 12.49 14.82
CA PRO A 161 -3.13 11.22 15.20
C PRO A 161 -2.76 11.18 16.70
N ASP A 162 -2.63 9.98 17.26
CA ASP A 162 -2.22 9.82 18.64
C ASP A 162 -0.87 10.48 18.88
N GLY A 163 -0.83 11.39 19.85
CA GLY A 163 0.34 12.18 20.19
C GLY A 163 0.00 13.42 20.98
N HIS A 164 1.00 14.18 21.36
CA HIS A 164 0.82 15.44 22.11
C HIS A 164 0.46 16.58 21.14
N ASP A 165 -0.56 17.38 21.46
CA ASP A 165 -1.11 18.47 20.59
C ASP A 165 -0.02 19.37 19.97
N ALA A 166 1.03 19.69 20.73
CA ALA A 166 2.11 20.54 20.26
C ALA A 166 2.89 19.96 19.05
N ILE A 167 2.82 18.63 18.83
CA ILE A 167 3.45 17.96 17.69
C ILE A 167 2.72 18.30 16.40
N PHE A 168 1.44 18.64 16.48
CA PHE A 168 0.57 18.87 15.34
C PHE A 168 0.28 20.36 15.07
N GLU A 169 0.98 21.27 15.75
CA GLU A 169 0.82 22.71 15.53
C GLU A 169 1.09 23.07 14.06
N GLY A 170 0.15 23.77 13.41
CA GLY A 170 0.22 24.11 11.97
C GLY A 170 -0.19 22.97 11.02
N LEU A 171 -0.64 21.84 11.55
CA LEU A 171 -1.27 20.76 10.81
C LEU A 171 -2.76 20.67 11.17
N ARG A 172 -3.57 20.29 10.21
CA ARG A 172 -4.98 19.99 10.41
C ARG A 172 -5.33 18.68 9.72
N PHE A 173 -6.13 17.87 10.38
CA PHE A 173 -6.58 16.59 9.82
C PHE A 173 -8.09 16.63 9.61
N THR A 174 -8.54 16.15 8.47
CA THR A 174 -9.96 15.90 8.17
C THR A 174 -10.30 14.46 8.54
N ASP A 175 -11.59 14.17 8.65
CA ASP A 175 -12.06 12.81 8.88
C ASP A 175 -11.55 11.87 7.79
N ALA A 176 -10.86 10.80 8.18
CA ALA A 176 -10.13 9.94 7.26
C ALA A 176 -11.08 9.16 6.33
N VAL A 177 -12.16 8.57 6.87
CA VAL A 177 -13.14 7.79 6.08
C VAL A 177 -13.81 8.70 5.07
N ARG A 178 -14.40 9.81 5.51
CA ARG A 178 -15.06 10.76 4.61
C ARG A 178 -14.12 11.36 3.56
N THR A 179 -12.86 11.59 3.93
CA THR A 179 -11.88 12.07 2.96
C THR A 179 -11.62 11.04 1.89
N LEU A 180 -11.50 9.75 2.25
CA LEU A 180 -11.26 8.67 1.29
C LEU A 180 -12.45 8.47 0.36
N GLU A 181 -13.71 8.58 0.82
CA GLU A 181 -14.92 8.57 -0.01
C GLU A 181 -14.86 9.63 -1.12
N GLU A 182 -14.33 10.83 -0.85
CA GLU A 182 -14.21 11.90 -1.84
C GLU A 182 -13.32 11.50 -3.03
N TYR A 183 -12.48 10.45 -2.91
CA TYR A 183 -11.57 9.99 -3.97
C TYR A 183 -12.09 8.78 -4.76
N GLU A 184 -13.30 8.29 -4.50
CA GLU A 184 -13.91 7.20 -5.27
C GLU A 184 -14.01 7.50 -6.78
N TYR A 185 -14.08 8.76 -7.19
CA TYR A 185 -14.07 9.20 -8.59
C TYR A 185 -12.81 8.73 -9.36
N LEU A 186 -11.73 8.37 -8.67
CA LEU A 186 -10.53 7.84 -9.31
C LEU A 186 -10.77 6.47 -9.95
N ARG A 187 -11.86 5.78 -9.60
CA ARG A 187 -12.31 4.56 -10.26
C ARG A 187 -12.42 4.69 -11.77
N ASP A 188 -12.82 5.86 -12.25
CA ASP A 188 -12.91 6.17 -13.68
C ASP A 188 -11.53 6.26 -14.35
N SER A 189 -10.45 6.35 -13.58
CA SER A 189 -9.08 6.59 -14.05
C SER A 189 -8.12 5.43 -13.81
N CYS A 190 -8.56 4.35 -13.15
CA CYS A 190 -7.73 3.20 -12.81
C CYS A 190 -8.49 1.88 -12.94
N GLN A 191 -7.73 0.78 -13.02
CA GLN A 191 -8.25 -0.58 -13.00
C GLN A 191 -8.39 -1.11 -11.57
N VAL A 192 -7.52 -0.65 -10.66
CA VAL A 192 -7.54 -1.01 -9.24
C VAL A 192 -7.43 0.25 -8.39
N LEU A 193 -8.41 0.45 -7.52
CA LEU A 193 -8.45 1.55 -6.56
C LEU A 193 -8.16 1.02 -5.16
N VAL A 194 -7.08 1.51 -4.55
CA VAL A 194 -6.56 1.04 -3.26
C VAL A 194 -6.58 2.17 -2.24
N ALA A 195 -7.16 1.91 -1.08
CA ALA A 195 -6.96 2.75 0.09
C ALA A 195 -5.73 2.24 0.87
N LEU A 196 -4.74 3.10 1.07
CA LEU A 196 -3.55 2.85 1.87
C LEU A 196 -3.72 3.59 3.20
N THR A 197 -4.20 2.90 4.22
CA THR A 197 -4.71 3.51 5.44
C THR A 197 -3.85 3.23 6.66
N HIS A 198 -3.79 4.20 7.57
CA HIS A 198 -3.29 3.99 8.92
C HIS A 198 -4.31 4.50 9.94
N ILE A 199 -5.53 3.93 9.88
CA ILE A 199 -6.69 4.40 10.67
C ILE A 199 -7.23 3.36 11.65
N GLY A 200 -6.72 2.14 11.58
CA GLY A 200 -7.13 1.00 12.40
C GLY A 200 -8.33 0.24 11.83
N SER A 201 -8.37 -1.04 12.14
CA SER A 201 -9.29 -2.03 11.57
C SER A 201 -10.78 -1.67 11.67
N LYS A 202 -11.17 -0.99 12.75
CA LYS A 202 -12.55 -0.52 12.93
C LYS A 202 -12.96 0.43 11.81
N TYR A 203 -12.09 1.39 11.50
CA TYR A 203 -12.36 2.42 10.49
C TYR A 203 -12.06 1.94 9.07
N ASP A 204 -11.20 0.92 8.91
CA ASP A 204 -11.02 0.24 7.63
C ASP A 204 -12.31 -0.50 7.22
N ARG A 205 -13.01 -1.14 8.18
CA ARG A 205 -14.34 -1.75 7.93
C ARG A 205 -15.42 -0.70 7.64
N GLU A 206 -15.44 0.40 8.40
CA GLU A 206 -16.34 1.52 8.15
C GLU A 206 -16.14 2.10 6.74
N LEU A 207 -14.88 2.22 6.30
CA LEU A 207 -14.55 2.64 4.94
C LEU A 207 -15.07 1.65 3.88
N ALA A 208 -14.92 0.34 4.11
CA ALA A 208 -15.43 -0.68 3.19
C ALA A 208 -16.97 -0.62 3.05
N ASP A 209 -17.67 -0.35 4.16
CA ASP A 209 -19.13 -0.20 4.17
C ASP A 209 -19.59 1.07 3.42
N GLU A 210 -18.85 2.17 3.55
CA GLU A 210 -19.25 3.49 3.03
C GLU A 210 -18.72 3.80 1.62
N ALA A 211 -17.56 3.22 1.23
CA ALA A 211 -16.85 3.52 -0.01
C ALA A 211 -16.61 2.27 -0.88
N SER A 212 -17.67 1.80 -1.52
CA SER A 212 -17.71 0.53 -2.26
C SER A 212 -16.91 0.50 -3.59
N GLU A 213 -16.37 1.63 -4.04
CA GLU A 213 -15.55 1.72 -5.25
C GLU A 213 -14.10 1.27 -5.03
N TYR A 214 -13.65 1.13 -3.78
CA TYR A 214 -12.33 0.56 -3.48
C TYR A 214 -12.33 -0.95 -3.69
N ASP A 215 -11.27 -1.46 -4.33
CA ASP A 215 -11.05 -2.90 -4.50
C ASP A 215 -10.32 -3.50 -3.29
N LEU A 216 -9.43 -2.70 -2.65
CA LEU A 216 -8.52 -3.14 -1.63
C LEU A 216 -8.26 -2.02 -0.61
N ILE A 217 -8.30 -2.37 0.67
CA ILE A 217 -7.82 -1.55 1.78
C ILE A 217 -6.59 -2.23 2.38
N ILE A 218 -5.46 -1.53 2.38
CA ILE A 218 -4.23 -1.95 3.03
C ILE A 218 -4.08 -1.10 4.28
N GLY A 219 -4.40 -1.69 5.43
CA GLY A 219 -4.50 -1.00 6.71
C GLY A 219 -3.26 -1.13 7.59
N GLY A 220 -3.29 -0.36 8.69
CA GLY A 220 -2.30 -0.35 9.77
C GLY A 220 -2.92 0.11 11.09
N HIS A 221 -2.09 0.46 12.08
CA HIS A 221 -2.44 1.06 13.37
C HIS A 221 -2.94 0.07 14.44
N SER A 222 -3.86 -0.83 14.12
CA SER A 222 -4.44 -1.75 15.12
C SER A 222 -3.56 -2.97 15.41
N HIS A 223 -2.47 -3.18 14.68
CA HIS A 223 -1.55 -4.31 14.81
C HIS A 223 -2.23 -5.68 14.62
N GLU A 224 -3.39 -5.71 14.00
CA GLU A 224 -4.14 -6.95 13.76
C GLU A 224 -3.63 -7.68 12.50
N ARG A 225 -3.97 -8.96 12.40
CA ARG A 225 -3.78 -9.74 11.19
C ARG A 225 -5.13 -9.88 10.54
N ILE A 226 -5.33 -9.20 9.42
CA ILE A 226 -6.59 -9.13 8.71
C ILE A 226 -6.38 -9.56 7.26
N ASN A 227 -7.27 -10.41 6.81
CA ASN A 227 -7.43 -10.80 5.42
C ASN A 227 -8.90 -11.22 5.26
N GLU A 228 -9.76 -10.24 5.04
CA GLU A 228 -11.20 -10.41 5.00
C GLU A 228 -11.83 -9.57 3.89
N VAL A 229 -13.03 -9.94 3.48
CA VAL A 229 -13.81 -9.16 2.52
C VAL A 229 -15.03 -8.62 3.25
N GLU A 230 -15.20 -7.30 3.23
CA GLU A 230 -16.36 -6.58 3.76
C GLU A 230 -17.00 -5.80 2.62
N ASP A 231 -18.28 -5.99 2.39
CA ASP A 231 -19.08 -5.38 1.32
C ASP A 231 -18.45 -5.40 -0.10
N GLY A 232 -17.64 -6.44 -0.37
CA GLY A 232 -16.95 -6.64 -1.65
C GLY A 232 -15.55 -6.03 -1.71
N VAL A 233 -15.11 -5.33 -0.68
CA VAL A 233 -13.77 -4.74 -0.55
C VAL A 233 -12.87 -5.68 0.24
N LEU A 234 -11.68 -6.00 -0.29
CA LEU A 234 -10.67 -6.77 0.43
C LEU A 234 -9.96 -5.88 1.45
N ILE A 235 -9.96 -6.26 2.72
CA ILE A 235 -9.22 -5.57 3.79
C ILE A 235 -8.04 -6.44 4.22
N THR A 236 -6.83 -5.85 4.23
CA THR A 236 -5.61 -6.55 4.64
C THR A 236 -4.83 -5.73 5.67
N GLN A 237 -4.28 -6.42 6.68
CA GLN A 237 -3.34 -5.85 7.63
C GLN A 237 -2.41 -6.96 8.13
N THR A 238 -1.11 -6.71 8.28
CA THR A 238 -0.07 -7.74 8.48
C THR A 238 0.47 -7.82 9.91
N GLY A 239 -0.31 -7.37 10.89
CA GLY A 239 0.13 -7.33 12.27
C GLY A 239 1.11 -6.19 12.50
N ARG A 240 2.26 -6.47 13.11
CA ARG A 240 3.30 -5.46 13.39
C ARG A 240 4.71 -6.06 13.37
N ASN A 241 5.70 -5.17 13.46
CA ASN A 241 7.12 -5.50 13.64
C ASN A 241 7.71 -6.26 12.43
N LEU A 242 7.12 -6.10 11.23
CA LEU A 242 7.56 -6.78 10.02
C LEU A 242 7.70 -8.31 10.20
N ASN A 243 6.78 -8.91 10.95
CA ASN A 243 6.72 -10.37 11.14
C ASN A 243 5.98 -11.07 10.00
N MET A 244 5.29 -10.32 9.18
CA MET A 244 4.53 -10.76 8.00
C MET A 244 4.65 -9.72 6.90
N VAL A 245 4.40 -10.13 5.69
CA VAL A 245 4.18 -9.28 4.51
C VAL A 245 2.85 -9.66 3.88
N GLY A 246 2.05 -8.67 3.49
CA GLY A 246 0.82 -8.90 2.73
C GLY A 246 1.17 -9.20 1.27
N VAL A 247 0.49 -10.20 0.69
CA VAL A 247 0.66 -10.57 -0.71
C VAL A 247 -0.72 -10.61 -1.36
N THR A 248 -1.02 -9.61 -2.17
CA THR A 248 -2.27 -9.55 -2.94
C THR A 248 -1.97 -9.71 -4.41
N ALA A 249 -2.45 -10.79 -5.01
CA ALA A 249 -2.29 -11.04 -6.44
C ALA A 249 -3.50 -10.48 -7.21
N VAL A 250 -3.23 -9.60 -8.16
CA VAL A 250 -4.22 -9.04 -9.07
C VAL A 250 -3.98 -9.64 -10.45
N SER A 251 -4.94 -10.43 -10.94
CA SER A 251 -4.83 -11.07 -12.24
C SER A 251 -5.80 -10.46 -13.25
N TYR A 252 -5.33 -10.28 -14.48
CA TYR A 252 -6.10 -9.73 -15.57
C TYR A 252 -6.23 -10.74 -16.71
N THR A 253 -7.42 -11.28 -16.86
CA THR A 253 -7.85 -11.97 -18.08
C THR A 253 -8.90 -11.09 -18.76
N HIS A 254 -8.49 -10.25 -19.71
CA HIS A 254 -9.41 -9.41 -20.49
C HIS A 254 -10.78 -9.15 -19.84
N LEU A 255 -10.88 -8.08 -19.02
CA LEU A 255 -12.13 -7.52 -18.50
C LEU A 255 -12.66 -7.99 -17.12
N ARG A 256 -11.87 -8.39 -16.14
CA ARG A 256 -12.22 -8.23 -14.71
C ARG A 256 -11.12 -8.81 -13.81
N ALA A 257 -10.75 -8.09 -12.75
CA ALA A 257 -9.85 -8.60 -11.73
C ALA A 257 -10.54 -9.74 -10.92
N HIS A 258 -9.81 -10.82 -10.67
CA HIS A 258 -10.15 -11.81 -9.66
C HIS A 258 -8.99 -11.84 -8.66
N GLU A 259 -9.29 -11.61 -7.40
CA GLU A 259 -8.29 -11.51 -6.34
C GLU A 259 -8.12 -12.84 -5.62
N THR A 260 -6.87 -13.19 -5.33
CA THR A 260 -6.53 -14.20 -4.32
C THR A 260 -5.45 -13.62 -3.43
N SER A 261 -5.69 -13.56 -2.12
CA SER A 261 -4.66 -13.19 -1.14
C SER A 261 -4.03 -14.46 -0.54
N GLN A 262 -2.72 -14.43 -0.29
CA GLN A 262 -2.02 -15.49 0.43
C GLN A 262 -1.10 -14.87 1.48
N ASP A 263 -1.15 -15.44 2.70
CA ASP A 263 -0.19 -15.18 3.76
C ASP A 263 1.07 -16.02 3.52
N LEU A 264 2.23 -15.47 3.79
CA LEU A 264 3.53 -16.15 3.72
C LEU A 264 3.87 -16.81 5.04
#